data_065defb8402236ea2a35dafcfeca4c75
#
_entry.id   065defb8402236ea2a35dafcfeca4c75
#
_cell.length_a   1.000
_cell.length_b   1.000
_cell.length_c   1.000
_cell.angle_alpha   90.00
_cell.angle_beta   90.00
_cell.angle_gamma   90.00
#
_symmetry.space_group_name_H-M   'P 1'
#
loop_
_entity.id
_entity.type
_entity.pdbx_description
1 polymer ?
#
loop_
_entity_poly.entity_id
_entity_poly.type
_entity_poly.pdbx_seq_one_letter_code
_entity_poly.pdbx_strand_id
1 'polypeptide(L)'
;ICGGSEAAITNLAVAGFGACMALSPSEDPNAASLPFDKRRGGFVMGEGAGTLILEEYEHAKARGAKIYAEVCGYGSTCDAHHVTAPDETAVASARAIKDAMAELEGVPAEKIYINAHGTGTALNDKTETDAIRKALGEEDAQKVHISSTKSMTGHMLGAAGAAEAIAAICAMNNSLVPPTIN
;
A
#
# COMPACT_ATOMS: atom_id res chain seq x y z
N ILE A 1 13.30 -16.14 2.15
CA ILE A 1 12.30 -15.97 1.08
C ILE A 1 11.00 -15.54 1.76
N CYS A 2 10.41 -14.45 1.32
CA CYS A 2 9.10 -13.97 1.75
C CYS A 2 8.28 -13.54 0.53
N GLY A 3 6.98 -13.31 0.72
CA GLY A 3 6.11 -12.90 -0.37
C GLY A 3 4.65 -13.13 -0.04
N GLY A 4 3.81 -12.99 -1.04
CA GLY A 4 2.38 -13.27 -0.95
C GLY A 4 1.83 -13.73 -2.29
N SER A 5 0.74 -14.47 -2.24
CA SER A 5 0.02 -14.92 -3.42
C SER A 5 -1.48 -14.94 -3.16
N GLU A 6 -2.26 -14.66 -4.19
CA GLU A 6 -3.71 -14.67 -4.11
C GLU A 6 -4.34 -15.07 -5.45
N ALA A 7 -5.34 -15.92 -5.41
CA ALA A 7 -6.18 -16.32 -6.53
C ALA A 7 -7.63 -16.45 -6.06
N ALA A 8 -8.18 -15.33 -5.59
CA ALA A 8 -9.46 -15.29 -4.89
C ALA A 8 -10.64 -14.85 -5.77
N ILE A 9 -10.49 -14.65 -7.08
CA ILE A 9 -11.60 -14.25 -7.96
C ILE A 9 -12.48 -15.49 -8.23
N THR A 10 -13.23 -15.88 -7.21
CA THR A 10 -14.16 -16.99 -7.24
C THR A 10 -15.57 -16.52 -6.90
N ASN A 11 -16.58 -17.27 -7.30
CA ASN A 11 -17.98 -16.94 -6.98
C ASN A 11 -18.21 -16.73 -5.49
N LEU A 12 -17.56 -17.56 -4.66
CA LEU A 12 -17.70 -17.48 -3.19
C LEU A 12 -17.07 -16.19 -2.64
N ALA A 13 -15.86 -15.86 -3.07
CA ALA A 13 -15.18 -14.66 -2.58
C ALA A 13 -15.86 -13.38 -3.06
N VAL A 14 -16.29 -13.34 -4.33
CA VAL A 14 -17.04 -12.19 -4.86
C VAL A 14 -18.37 -12.03 -4.11
N ALA A 15 -19.10 -13.12 -3.85
CA ALA A 15 -20.32 -13.07 -3.06
C ALA A 15 -20.07 -12.61 -1.61
N GLY A 16 -18.99 -13.10 -0.98
CA GLY A 16 -18.60 -12.72 0.38
C GLY A 16 -18.24 -11.25 0.51
N PHE A 17 -17.35 -10.72 -0.34
CA PHE A 17 -16.98 -9.31 -0.34
C PHE A 17 -18.13 -8.40 -0.79
N GLY A 18 -19.01 -8.89 -1.69
CA GLY A 18 -20.25 -8.20 -2.06
C GLY A 18 -21.20 -8.07 -0.88
N ALA A 19 -21.37 -9.13 -0.08
CA ALA A 19 -22.18 -9.11 1.13
C ALA A 19 -21.62 -8.14 2.21
N CYS A 20 -20.30 -7.95 2.25
CA CYS A 20 -19.66 -6.95 3.09
C CYS A 20 -19.78 -5.51 2.53
N MET A 21 -20.38 -5.32 1.35
CA MET A 21 -20.45 -4.04 0.64
C MET A 21 -19.05 -3.40 0.44
N ALA A 22 -18.05 -4.23 0.21
CA ALA A 22 -16.66 -3.80 0.11
C ALA A 22 -16.20 -3.61 -1.34
N LEU A 23 -16.91 -4.23 -2.31
CA LEU A 23 -16.55 -4.15 -3.72
C LEU A 23 -17.09 -2.88 -4.39
N SER A 24 -16.37 -2.41 -5.40
CA SER A 24 -16.82 -1.31 -6.25
C SER A 24 -18.14 -1.69 -6.96
N PRO A 25 -19.16 -0.83 -6.90
CA PRO A 25 -20.42 -1.06 -7.61
C PRO A 25 -20.39 -0.65 -9.08
N SER A 26 -19.25 -0.10 -9.56
CA SER A 26 -19.14 0.43 -10.92
C SER A 26 -19.16 -0.68 -11.97
N GLU A 27 -19.98 -0.51 -13.00
CA GLU A 27 -20.01 -1.36 -14.19
C GLU A 27 -19.02 -0.90 -15.27
N ASP A 28 -18.47 0.33 -15.13
CA ASP A 28 -17.45 0.85 -16.03
C ASP A 28 -16.06 0.44 -15.50
N PRO A 29 -15.31 -0.39 -16.25
CA PRO A 29 -13.98 -0.82 -15.84
C PRO A 29 -12.98 0.34 -15.70
N ASN A 30 -13.17 1.45 -16.41
CA ASN A 30 -12.32 2.63 -16.31
C ASN A 30 -12.64 3.51 -15.10
N ALA A 31 -13.73 3.22 -14.39
CA ALA A 31 -14.18 3.93 -13.20
C ALA A 31 -14.50 2.97 -12.04
N ALA A 32 -13.89 1.79 -12.02
CA ALA A 32 -14.13 0.77 -11.00
C ALA A 32 -13.11 0.85 -9.84
N SER A 33 -11.83 0.97 -10.13
CA SER A 33 -10.78 1.13 -9.12
C SER A 33 -10.35 2.60 -9.04
N LEU A 34 -10.84 3.32 -8.04
CA LEU A 34 -10.70 4.77 -7.89
C LEU A 34 -10.07 5.15 -6.54
N PRO A 35 -8.82 4.74 -6.23
CA PRO A 35 -8.17 5.12 -4.99
C PRO A 35 -8.12 6.65 -4.82
N PHE A 36 -8.53 7.14 -3.65
CA PHE A 36 -8.55 8.54 -3.24
C PHE A 36 -9.50 9.47 -4.02
N ASP A 37 -10.18 8.98 -5.06
CA ASP A 37 -11.15 9.77 -5.82
C ASP A 37 -12.46 9.97 -5.04
N LYS A 38 -13.15 11.08 -5.29
CA LYS A 38 -14.45 11.37 -4.66
C LYS A 38 -15.55 10.38 -5.07
N ARG A 39 -15.43 9.78 -6.26
CA ARG A 39 -16.38 8.80 -6.81
C ARG A 39 -16.15 7.38 -6.30
N ARG A 40 -15.07 7.13 -5.54
CA ARG A 40 -14.74 5.80 -5.05
C ARG A 40 -15.89 5.17 -4.26
N GLY A 41 -16.10 3.88 -4.42
CA GLY A 41 -17.22 3.19 -3.77
C GLY A 41 -16.90 1.78 -3.27
N GLY A 42 -15.66 1.35 -3.36
CA GLY A 42 -15.21 0.01 -2.99
C GLY A 42 -13.97 -0.40 -3.77
N PHE A 43 -13.42 -1.56 -3.47
CA PHE A 43 -12.25 -2.07 -4.18
C PHE A 43 -12.63 -3.02 -5.32
N VAL A 44 -11.72 -3.18 -6.26
CA VAL A 44 -11.77 -4.20 -7.31
C VAL A 44 -10.84 -5.34 -6.89
N MET A 45 -11.32 -6.58 -6.92
CA MET A 45 -10.48 -7.74 -6.62
C MET A 45 -9.43 -7.95 -7.72
N GLY A 46 -8.21 -8.25 -7.32
CA GLY A 46 -7.12 -8.67 -8.20
C GLY A 46 -6.53 -10.00 -7.76
N GLU A 47 -5.76 -10.62 -8.63
CA GLU A 47 -5.00 -11.84 -8.36
C GLU A 47 -3.54 -11.63 -8.71
N GLY A 48 -2.65 -12.33 -8.03
CA GLY A 48 -1.22 -12.22 -8.30
C GLY A 48 -0.36 -12.95 -7.30
N ALA A 49 0.93 -12.83 -7.50
CA ALA A 49 1.95 -13.33 -6.58
C ALA A 49 3.21 -12.45 -6.67
N GLY A 50 3.89 -12.30 -5.55
CA GLY A 50 5.20 -11.67 -5.48
C GLY A 50 6.09 -12.42 -4.51
N THR A 51 7.37 -12.55 -4.87
CA THR A 51 8.38 -13.20 -4.02
C THR A 51 9.59 -12.28 -3.90
N LEU A 52 10.07 -12.10 -2.68
CA LEU A 52 11.24 -11.33 -2.34
C LEU A 52 12.28 -12.23 -1.66
N ILE A 53 13.53 -12.03 -2.00
CA ILE A 53 14.66 -12.66 -1.33
C ILE A 53 15.27 -11.61 -0.41
N LEU A 54 15.11 -11.79 0.90
CA LEU A 54 15.77 -10.98 1.90
C LEU A 54 17.08 -11.67 2.32
N GLU A 55 18.12 -10.89 2.44
CA GLU A 55 19.45 -11.34 2.80
C GLU A 55 20.14 -10.31 3.68
N GLU A 56 20.93 -10.75 4.62
CA GLU A 56 21.73 -9.84 5.43
C GLU A 56 22.70 -9.06 4.54
N TYR A 57 22.83 -7.77 4.81
CA TYR A 57 23.49 -6.81 3.91
C TYR A 57 24.97 -7.15 3.63
N GLU A 58 25.76 -7.42 4.67
CA GLU A 58 27.18 -7.72 4.50
C GLU A 58 27.41 -9.09 3.83
N HIS A 59 26.52 -10.06 4.07
CA HIS A 59 26.54 -11.34 3.38
C HIS A 59 26.26 -11.17 1.88
N ALA A 60 25.26 -10.38 1.51
CA ALA A 60 24.93 -10.08 0.12
C ALA A 60 26.10 -9.38 -0.59
N LYS A 61 26.73 -8.39 0.07
CA LYS A 61 27.92 -7.70 -0.43
C LYS A 61 29.10 -8.64 -0.62
N ALA A 62 29.41 -9.48 0.36
CA ALA A 62 30.57 -10.37 0.34
C ALA A 62 30.55 -11.36 -0.84
N ARG A 63 29.34 -11.78 -1.26
CA ARG A 63 29.19 -12.65 -2.44
C ARG A 63 28.96 -11.90 -3.76
N GLY A 64 29.01 -10.58 -3.74
CA GLY A 64 28.80 -9.74 -4.94
C GLY A 64 27.36 -9.75 -5.47
N ALA A 65 26.37 -9.94 -4.62
CA ALA A 65 24.97 -9.93 -5.03
C ALA A 65 24.54 -8.56 -5.53
N LYS A 66 23.62 -8.53 -6.50
CA LYS A 66 22.92 -7.30 -6.85
C LYS A 66 21.89 -7.00 -5.78
N ILE A 67 22.09 -5.91 -5.04
CA ILE A 67 21.18 -5.40 -4.05
C ILE A 67 20.25 -4.39 -4.74
N TYR A 68 18.95 -4.63 -4.67
CA TYR A 68 17.92 -3.76 -5.29
C TYR A 68 17.45 -2.66 -4.36
N ALA A 69 17.39 -2.96 -3.06
CA ALA A 69 17.00 -2.03 -2.01
C ALA A 69 17.47 -2.56 -0.66
N GLU A 70 17.49 -1.71 0.34
CA GLU A 70 17.70 -2.05 1.74
C GLU A 70 16.39 -1.85 2.50
N VAL A 71 16.04 -2.78 3.40
CA VAL A 71 14.89 -2.63 4.29
C VAL A 71 15.40 -1.97 5.57
N CYS A 72 15.10 -0.68 5.71
CA CYS A 72 15.62 0.16 6.80
C CYS A 72 14.62 0.35 7.94
N GLY A 73 13.35 0.02 7.76
CA GLY A 73 12.34 0.26 8.78
C GLY A 73 11.17 -0.70 8.73
N TYR A 74 10.48 -0.80 9.84
CA TYR A 74 9.30 -1.65 10.00
C TYR A 74 8.33 -1.06 11.02
N GLY A 75 7.05 -1.10 10.74
CA GLY A 75 5.98 -0.70 11.66
C GLY A 75 4.83 -1.69 11.62
N SER A 76 4.40 -2.15 12.80
CA SER A 76 3.26 -3.07 12.94
C SER A 76 2.43 -2.67 14.15
N THR A 77 1.19 -2.29 13.88
CA THR A 77 0.23 -1.85 14.89
C THR A 77 -1.13 -2.47 14.64
N CYS A 78 -2.01 -2.36 15.61
CA CYS A 78 -3.39 -2.82 15.52
C CYS A 78 -4.32 -1.74 16.05
N ASP A 79 -5.39 -1.44 15.31
CA ASP A 79 -6.43 -0.48 15.73
C ASP A 79 -7.19 -0.96 16.95
N ALA A 80 -7.41 -2.28 17.08
CA ALA A 80 -8.27 -2.90 18.11
C ALA A 80 -9.67 -2.25 18.19
N HIS A 81 -10.20 -1.78 17.06
CA HIS A 81 -11.42 -1.00 16.95
C HIS A 81 -12.59 -1.82 16.41
N HIS A 82 -12.50 -2.35 15.20
CA HIS A 82 -13.56 -3.09 14.52
C HIS A 82 -12.97 -4.18 13.63
N VAL A 83 -13.78 -5.19 13.27
CA VAL A 83 -13.31 -6.34 12.45
C VAL A 83 -12.81 -5.91 11.07
N THR A 84 -13.46 -4.93 10.43
CA THR A 84 -13.13 -4.48 9.07
C THR A 84 -12.96 -2.97 8.91
N ALA A 85 -13.64 -2.17 9.74
CA ALA A 85 -13.56 -0.71 9.63
C ALA A 85 -12.30 -0.19 10.34
N PRO A 86 -11.51 0.67 9.69
CA PRO A 86 -10.37 1.32 10.33
C PRO A 86 -10.84 2.27 11.43
N ASP A 87 -10.01 2.47 12.45
CA ASP A 87 -10.22 3.50 13.46
C ASP A 87 -10.11 4.89 12.81
N GLU A 88 -11.20 5.64 12.84
CA GLU A 88 -11.27 6.99 12.26
C GLU A 88 -10.25 7.97 12.86
N THR A 89 -9.73 7.69 14.04
CA THR A 89 -8.64 8.48 14.63
C THR A 89 -7.32 8.32 13.90
N ALA A 90 -7.13 7.27 13.10
CA ALA A 90 -5.92 6.96 12.36
C ALA A 90 -4.62 6.89 13.20
N VAL A 91 -4.74 6.78 14.52
CA VAL A 91 -3.58 6.85 15.44
C VAL A 91 -2.68 5.65 15.29
N ALA A 92 -3.25 4.44 15.23
CA ALA A 92 -2.45 3.22 15.10
C ALA A 92 -1.73 3.15 13.74
N SER A 93 -2.42 3.50 12.65
CA SER A 93 -1.83 3.56 11.31
C SER A 93 -0.72 4.63 11.22
N ALA A 94 -0.94 5.80 11.80
CA ALA A 94 0.08 6.86 11.86
C ALA A 94 1.31 6.42 12.67
N ARG A 95 1.11 5.66 13.75
CA ARG A 95 2.21 5.08 14.54
C ARG A 95 3.01 4.08 13.73
N ALA A 96 2.35 3.18 12.98
CA ALA A 96 3.05 2.22 12.12
C ALA A 96 3.95 2.92 11.09
N ILE A 97 3.47 4.02 10.49
CA ILE A 97 4.27 4.84 9.57
C ILE A 97 5.48 5.46 10.29
N LYS A 98 5.27 6.05 11.46
CA LYS A 98 6.36 6.64 12.25
C LYS A 98 7.41 5.62 12.66
N ASP A 99 6.98 4.45 13.12
CA ASP A 99 7.88 3.37 13.52
C ASP A 99 8.71 2.89 12.32
N ALA A 100 8.11 2.74 11.14
CA ALA A 100 8.80 2.36 9.91
C ALA A 100 9.79 3.43 9.43
N MET A 101 9.53 4.70 9.72
CA MET A 101 10.37 5.83 9.30
C MET A 101 11.43 6.21 10.33
N ALA A 102 11.48 5.57 11.49
CA ALA A 102 12.34 5.96 12.59
C ALA A 102 13.85 5.99 12.26
N GLU A 103 14.27 5.21 11.26
CA GLU A 103 15.67 5.15 10.80
C GLU A 103 15.93 6.00 9.55
N LEU A 104 14.93 6.73 9.02
CA LEU A 104 15.06 7.59 7.83
C LEU A 104 15.49 9.02 8.18
N GLU A 105 16.42 9.20 9.11
CA GLU A 105 16.89 10.53 9.49
C GLU A 105 17.52 11.27 8.29
N GLY A 106 17.08 12.53 8.08
CA GLY A 106 17.65 13.41 7.06
C GLY A 106 17.20 13.14 5.63
N VAL A 107 16.24 12.25 5.39
CA VAL A 107 15.66 12.06 4.05
C VAL A 107 14.64 13.17 3.79
N PRO A 108 14.84 14.02 2.77
CA PRO A 108 13.86 15.05 2.43
C PRO A 108 12.51 14.45 2.01
N ALA A 109 11.41 15.07 2.42
CA ALA A 109 10.06 14.56 2.15
C ALA A 109 9.78 14.39 0.64
N GLU A 110 10.29 15.28 -0.19
CA GLU A 110 10.18 15.22 -1.66
C GLU A 110 10.91 14.04 -2.31
N LYS A 111 11.69 13.28 -1.54
CA LYS A 111 12.34 12.03 -1.99
C LYS A 111 11.66 10.79 -1.48
N ILE A 112 10.58 10.94 -0.72
CA ILE A 112 9.82 9.83 -0.17
C ILE A 112 8.69 9.47 -1.15
N TYR A 113 8.59 8.20 -1.49
CA TYR A 113 7.45 7.63 -2.20
C TYR A 113 6.68 6.68 -1.27
N ILE A 114 5.38 6.88 -1.18
CA ILE A 114 4.45 6.02 -0.45
C ILE A 114 3.58 5.29 -1.47
N ASN A 115 3.75 3.97 -1.58
CA ASN A 115 2.77 3.13 -2.25
C ASN A 115 1.67 2.82 -1.23
N ALA A 116 0.59 3.57 -1.33
CA ALA A 116 -0.48 3.56 -0.34
C ALA A 116 -1.33 2.28 -0.43
N HIS A 117 -1.96 1.93 0.69
CA HIS A 117 -2.98 0.88 0.68
C HIS A 117 -4.10 1.25 -0.29
N GLY A 118 -4.64 2.44 -0.24
CA GLY A 118 -5.46 3.08 -1.26
C GLY A 118 -6.40 2.12 -1.99
N THR A 119 -7.38 1.58 -1.26
CA THR A 119 -8.27 0.53 -1.78
C THR A 119 -9.41 1.07 -2.65
N GLY A 120 -9.65 2.37 -2.63
CA GLY A 120 -10.85 2.96 -3.23
C GLY A 120 -12.09 2.82 -2.36
N THR A 121 -11.96 2.43 -1.09
CA THR A 121 -13.07 2.43 -0.13
C THR A 121 -13.22 3.77 0.57
N ALA A 122 -14.45 4.11 0.93
CA ALA A 122 -14.74 5.41 1.54
C ALA A 122 -13.95 5.66 2.82
N LEU A 123 -13.90 4.66 3.72
CA LEU A 123 -13.28 4.78 5.04
C LEU A 123 -11.75 4.70 4.97
N ASN A 124 -11.21 3.66 4.27
CA ASN A 124 -9.77 3.46 4.24
C ASN A 124 -9.02 4.66 3.69
N ASP A 125 -9.43 5.15 2.52
CA ASP A 125 -8.66 6.20 1.83
C ASP A 125 -8.65 7.52 2.62
N LYS A 126 -9.75 7.81 3.32
CA LYS A 126 -9.80 8.95 4.25
C LYS A 126 -8.86 8.74 5.44
N THR A 127 -8.99 7.60 6.11
CA THR A 127 -8.21 7.30 7.33
C THR A 127 -6.71 7.21 7.02
N GLU A 128 -6.34 6.63 5.87
CA GLU A 128 -4.95 6.56 5.45
C GLU A 128 -4.36 7.95 5.13
N THR A 129 -5.13 8.82 4.49
CA THR A 129 -4.71 10.22 4.30
C THR A 129 -4.46 10.91 5.64
N ASP A 130 -5.34 10.73 6.61
CA ASP A 130 -5.20 11.30 7.95
C ASP A 130 -4.00 10.67 8.70
N ALA A 131 -3.73 9.38 8.51
CA ALA A 131 -2.57 8.69 9.08
C ALA A 131 -1.25 9.25 8.55
N ILE A 132 -1.14 9.44 7.24
CA ILE A 132 0.05 10.02 6.60
C ILE A 132 0.31 11.43 7.12
N ARG A 133 -0.71 12.27 7.17
CA ARG A 133 -0.59 13.63 7.73
C ARG A 133 -0.16 13.63 9.20
N LYS A 134 -0.72 12.76 10.02
CA LYS A 134 -0.33 12.62 11.43
C LYS A 134 1.07 12.08 11.62
N ALA A 135 1.53 11.22 10.72
CA ALA A 135 2.87 10.66 10.78
C ALA A 135 3.94 11.67 10.38
N LEU A 136 3.74 12.38 9.27
CA LEU A 136 4.73 13.26 8.66
C LEU A 136 4.60 14.73 9.09
N GLY A 137 3.42 15.14 9.56
CA GLY A 137 3.03 16.55 9.71
C GLY A 137 2.50 17.12 8.39
N GLU A 138 1.75 18.21 8.49
CA GLU A 138 1.05 18.81 7.34
C GLU A 138 1.99 19.27 6.23
N GLU A 139 3.15 19.82 6.58
CA GLU A 139 4.10 20.36 5.61
C GLU A 139 4.76 19.26 4.79
N ASP A 140 5.27 18.21 5.43
CA ASP A 140 5.97 17.12 4.74
C ASP A 140 5.00 16.18 4.04
N ALA A 141 3.79 15.99 4.57
CA ALA A 141 2.75 15.21 3.90
C ALA A 141 2.31 15.80 2.55
N GLN A 142 2.52 17.10 2.31
CA GLN A 142 2.26 17.74 1.02
C GLN A 142 3.41 17.60 0.01
N LYS A 143 4.60 17.21 0.47
CA LYS A 143 5.80 17.10 -0.36
C LYS A 143 6.08 15.66 -0.81
N VAL A 144 5.62 14.67 -0.05
CA VAL A 144 5.81 13.25 -0.39
C VAL A 144 5.04 12.85 -1.63
N HIS A 145 5.59 11.92 -2.40
CA HIS A 145 4.90 11.32 -3.52
C HIS A 145 4.03 10.16 -3.04
N ILE A 146 2.74 10.19 -3.34
CA ILE A 146 1.79 9.16 -2.93
C ILE A 146 1.04 8.65 -4.15
N SER A 147 0.96 7.33 -4.31
CA SER A 147 0.05 6.72 -5.27
C SER A 147 -0.44 5.36 -4.77
N SER A 148 -1.54 4.88 -5.30
CA SER A 148 -1.98 3.50 -5.11
C SER A 148 -1.92 2.73 -6.43
N THR A 149 -1.06 1.73 -6.47
CA THR A 149 -0.97 0.81 -7.62
C THR A 149 -2.22 -0.05 -7.78
N LYS A 150 -3.09 -0.12 -6.77
CA LYS A 150 -4.39 -0.80 -6.85
C LYS A 150 -5.33 -0.17 -7.89
N SER A 151 -5.09 1.06 -8.31
CA SER A 151 -5.79 1.65 -9.45
C SER A 151 -5.57 0.86 -10.75
N MET A 152 -4.41 0.22 -10.88
CA MET A 152 -4.00 -0.57 -12.05
C MET A 152 -4.18 -2.07 -11.84
N THR A 153 -3.83 -2.57 -10.65
CA THR A 153 -3.77 -4.01 -10.35
C THR A 153 -5.03 -4.56 -9.69
N GLY A 154 -5.91 -3.70 -9.20
CA GLY A 154 -6.91 -4.09 -8.23
C GLY A 154 -6.27 -4.45 -6.87
N HIS A 155 -7.10 -4.87 -5.94
CA HIS A 155 -6.66 -5.33 -4.62
C HIS A 155 -6.38 -6.82 -4.66
N MET A 156 -5.11 -7.18 -4.69
CA MET A 156 -4.66 -8.58 -4.74
C MET A 156 -4.64 -9.25 -3.35
N LEU A 157 -5.33 -8.70 -2.36
CA LEU A 157 -5.46 -9.26 -1.01
C LEU A 157 -4.12 -9.75 -0.44
N GLY A 158 -3.94 -11.05 -0.26
CA GLY A 158 -2.70 -11.63 0.28
C GLY A 158 -1.46 -11.46 -0.61
N ALA A 159 -1.60 -11.16 -1.90
CA ALA A 159 -0.49 -10.85 -2.78
C ALA A 159 -0.15 -9.36 -2.82
N ALA A 160 -1.03 -8.47 -2.36
CA ALA A 160 -0.91 -7.04 -2.54
C ALA A 160 0.40 -6.48 -1.97
N GLY A 161 0.73 -6.80 -0.72
CA GLY A 161 1.93 -6.27 -0.08
C GLY A 161 3.23 -6.65 -0.80
N ALA A 162 3.33 -7.88 -1.30
CA ALA A 162 4.52 -8.32 -2.05
C ALA A 162 4.63 -7.62 -3.41
N ALA A 163 3.51 -7.50 -4.14
CA ALA A 163 3.48 -6.80 -5.43
C ALA A 163 3.78 -5.31 -5.28
N GLU A 164 3.23 -4.66 -4.26
CA GLU A 164 3.46 -3.25 -3.95
C GLU A 164 4.89 -2.97 -3.51
N ALA A 165 5.50 -3.86 -2.71
CA ALA A 165 6.91 -3.76 -2.37
C ALA A 165 7.80 -3.85 -3.61
N ILE A 166 7.53 -4.79 -4.52
CA ILE A 166 8.25 -4.92 -5.79
C ILE A 166 8.06 -3.66 -6.64
N ALA A 167 6.83 -3.14 -6.74
CA ALA A 167 6.54 -1.91 -7.48
C ALA A 167 7.31 -0.71 -6.90
N ALA A 168 7.36 -0.56 -5.58
CA ALA A 168 8.12 0.50 -4.91
C ALA A 168 9.63 0.37 -5.16
N ILE A 169 10.19 -0.84 -5.10
CA ILE A 169 11.59 -1.10 -5.43
C ILE A 169 11.88 -0.75 -6.89
N CYS A 170 11.00 -1.12 -7.82
CA CYS A 170 11.14 -0.78 -9.23
C CYS A 170 11.04 0.73 -9.46
N ALA A 171 10.11 1.41 -8.79
CA ALA A 171 9.94 2.85 -8.84
C ALA A 171 11.23 3.57 -8.42
N MET A 172 11.80 3.18 -7.29
CA MET A 172 13.05 3.71 -6.76
C MET A 172 14.23 3.50 -7.72
N ASN A 173 14.39 2.29 -8.25
CA ASN A 173 15.51 1.96 -9.15
C ASN A 173 15.42 2.64 -10.53
N ASN A 174 14.22 3.05 -10.94
CA ASN A 174 13.99 3.73 -12.22
C ASN A 174 13.70 5.22 -12.06
N SER A 175 13.72 5.75 -10.84
CA SER A 175 13.35 7.15 -10.55
C SER A 175 11.99 7.55 -11.15
N LEU A 176 11.02 6.68 -11.02
CA LEU A 176 9.67 6.81 -11.57
C LEU A 176 8.63 6.51 -10.50
N VAL A 177 7.72 7.42 -10.27
CA VAL A 177 6.55 7.18 -9.38
C VAL A 177 5.39 6.63 -10.21
N PRO A 178 4.90 5.40 -9.92
CA PRO A 178 3.71 4.89 -10.58
C PRO A 178 2.50 5.79 -10.30
N PRO A 179 1.67 6.12 -11.30
CA PRO A 179 0.49 6.95 -11.07
C PRO A 179 -0.63 6.19 -10.35
N THR A 180 -1.52 6.93 -9.72
CA THR A 180 -2.90 6.50 -9.50
C THR A 180 -3.66 6.84 -10.78
N ILE A 181 -4.19 5.84 -11.49
CA ILE A 181 -4.95 6.03 -12.73
C ILE A 181 -6.46 6.10 -12.45
N ASN A 182 -7.25 6.64 -13.44
CA ASN A 182 -8.71 6.87 -13.40
C ASN A 182 -9.11 8.12 -12.54
#